data_4e0dee87a60d2c7e58a2799289bfcdda
#
_entry.id   4e0dee87a60d2c7e58a2799289bfcdda
#
_cell.length_a   1.000
_cell.length_b   1.000
_cell.length_c   1.000
_cell.angle_alpha   90.00
_cell.angle_beta   90.00
_cell.angle_gamma   90.00
#
_symmetry.space_group_name_H-M   'P 1'
#
loop_
_entity.id
_entity.type
_entity.pdbx_description
1 polymer ?
#
loop_
_entity_poly.entity_id
_entity_poly.type
_entity_poly.pdbx_seq_one_letter_code
_entity_poly.pdbx_strand_id
1 'polypeptide(L)'
;MTFDSPLSAWQYAVDHKGFIQDEAQEHAVWALQKCHEALHAGARSVGGVYLWGPVGRGKTWLMDQFYQSLRVPARRQHFHHFMGWVHQRSFQLSGIADPLRALAKELAAEVRVLCFDELFVNDIGDAIILGRLFQVMFDEGVVIVCTSNLPPDDLYADGFNRDRFTPAIAAIKAHMTVVAVNGAEDHRLHPGTIEQRYFVRADVLPSALEAVFKSLAADETDSEEPVAVGHRTLNVVQASESVLWCRYSDLCEQPFAAMDFIALCDRYRAILLSEVPNLSAQKREGRIARGTEDGAERVVAGDRELPQLSVHDDGVRRFIALVDECYDRKVPLYVEASVPMEALYTEGYLEFPFRRTLSRLREMQLQRFAEA
;
A
#
# COMPACT_ATOMS: atom_id res chain seq x y z
N MET A 1 12.34 -20.97 -2.20
CA MET A 1 11.68 -22.30 -2.27
C MET A 1 10.26 -22.08 -2.73
N THR A 2 9.85 -22.74 -3.78
CA THR A 2 8.45 -22.75 -4.25
C THR A 2 7.73 -23.93 -3.63
N PHE A 3 6.57 -23.69 -3.04
CA PHE A 3 5.71 -24.73 -2.45
C PHE A 3 4.59 -25.11 -3.42
N ASP A 4 4.14 -26.35 -3.37
CA ASP A 4 3.10 -26.86 -4.27
C ASP A 4 1.68 -26.41 -3.89
N SER A 5 1.49 -25.86 -2.69
CA SER A 5 0.21 -25.36 -2.21
C SER A 5 0.36 -24.33 -1.08
N PRO A 6 -0.66 -23.49 -0.85
CA PRO A 6 -0.63 -22.53 0.27
C PRO A 6 -0.55 -23.22 1.63
N LEU A 7 -1.18 -24.39 1.79
CA LEU A 7 -1.14 -25.17 3.03
C LEU A 7 0.28 -25.66 3.33
N SER A 8 0.98 -26.23 2.32
CA SER A 8 2.34 -26.72 2.49
C SER A 8 3.33 -25.58 2.83
N ALA A 9 3.14 -24.41 2.24
CA ALA A 9 3.94 -23.23 2.54
C ALA A 9 3.74 -22.74 3.98
N TRP A 10 2.48 -22.69 4.44
CA TRP A 10 2.15 -22.31 5.81
C TRP A 10 2.68 -23.30 6.84
N GLN A 11 2.51 -24.60 6.60
CA GLN A 11 2.99 -25.65 7.47
C GLN A 11 4.51 -25.62 7.63
N TYR A 12 5.23 -25.41 6.51
CA TYR A 12 6.68 -25.21 6.55
C TYR A 12 7.08 -23.96 7.36
N ALA A 13 6.32 -22.88 7.26
CA ALA A 13 6.60 -21.66 8.01
C ALA A 13 6.39 -21.84 9.51
N VAL A 14 5.36 -22.60 9.92
CA VAL A 14 5.14 -22.99 11.32
C VAL A 14 6.27 -23.87 11.84
N ASP A 15 6.67 -24.90 11.09
CA ASP A 15 7.63 -25.89 11.55
C ASP A 15 9.08 -25.39 11.54
N HIS A 16 9.45 -24.47 10.64
CA HIS A 16 10.85 -24.12 10.39
C HIS A 16 11.17 -22.63 10.49
N LYS A 17 10.16 -21.73 10.43
CA LYS A 17 10.38 -20.28 10.47
C LYS A 17 9.84 -19.60 11.73
N GLY A 18 9.44 -20.39 12.74
CA GLY A 18 8.95 -19.87 14.01
C GLY A 18 7.60 -19.13 13.92
N PHE A 19 6.81 -19.43 12.89
CA PHE A 19 5.42 -18.90 12.82
C PHE A 19 4.61 -19.54 13.97
N ILE A 20 3.91 -18.72 14.73
CA ILE A 20 2.99 -19.22 15.74
C ILE A 20 1.71 -19.68 15.05
N GLN A 21 1.27 -20.86 15.40
CA GLN A 21 0.00 -21.40 14.91
C GLN A 21 -1.16 -20.56 15.47
N ASP A 22 -1.93 -19.97 14.58
CA ASP A 22 -3.08 -19.11 14.86
C ASP A 22 -4.31 -19.67 14.14
N GLU A 23 -5.38 -19.93 14.89
CA GLU A 23 -6.63 -20.50 14.37
C GLU A 23 -7.22 -19.64 13.24
N ALA A 24 -7.13 -18.31 13.34
CA ALA A 24 -7.63 -17.43 12.31
C ALA A 24 -6.82 -17.53 10.99
N GLN A 25 -5.50 -17.70 11.09
CA GLN A 25 -4.65 -17.97 9.93
C GLN A 25 -4.90 -19.37 9.36
N GLU A 26 -5.08 -20.36 10.21
CA GLU A 26 -5.40 -21.72 9.78
C GLU A 26 -6.69 -21.76 8.96
N HIS A 27 -7.75 -21.08 9.40
CA HIS A 27 -8.99 -20.94 8.62
C HIS A 27 -8.76 -20.26 7.27
N ALA A 28 -7.93 -19.21 7.24
CA ALA A 28 -7.58 -18.52 6.00
C ALA A 28 -6.80 -19.42 5.03
N VAL A 29 -5.83 -20.17 5.53
CA VAL A 29 -5.05 -21.14 4.74
C VAL A 29 -5.95 -22.21 4.14
N TRP A 30 -6.87 -22.76 4.94
CA TRP A 30 -7.81 -23.77 4.42
C TRP A 30 -8.77 -23.21 3.36
N ALA A 31 -9.21 -21.96 3.49
CA ALA A 31 -10.01 -21.32 2.46
C ALA A 31 -9.23 -21.16 1.15
N LEU A 32 -7.97 -20.71 1.24
CA LEU A 32 -7.07 -20.59 0.09
C LEU A 32 -6.75 -21.97 -0.51
N GLN A 33 -6.52 -23.00 0.32
CA GLN A 33 -6.26 -24.36 -0.13
C GLN A 33 -7.43 -24.93 -0.95
N LYS A 34 -8.66 -24.77 -0.48
CA LYS A 34 -9.87 -25.19 -1.22
C LYS A 34 -9.99 -24.51 -2.58
N CYS A 35 -9.73 -23.19 -2.62
CA CYS A 35 -9.71 -22.41 -3.86
C CYS A 35 -8.62 -22.94 -4.81
N HIS A 36 -7.42 -23.18 -4.31
CA HIS A 36 -6.28 -23.71 -5.04
C HIS A 36 -6.60 -25.10 -5.64
N GLU A 37 -7.12 -26.01 -4.85
CA GLU A 37 -7.50 -27.38 -5.30
C GLU A 37 -8.56 -27.32 -6.39
N ALA A 38 -9.60 -26.49 -6.24
CA ALA A 38 -10.65 -26.34 -7.24
C ALA A 38 -10.13 -25.78 -8.58
N LEU A 39 -9.18 -24.83 -8.52
CA LEU A 39 -8.50 -24.28 -9.70
C LEU A 39 -7.68 -25.35 -10.42
N HIS A 40 -6.91 -26.15 -9.69
CA HIS A 40 -6.06 -27.21 -10.26
C HIS A 40 -6.86 -28.40 -10.76
N ALA A 41 -8.04 -28.67 -10.19
CA ALA A 41 -8.99 -29.66 -10.69
C ALA A 41 -9.74 -29.20 -11.95
N GLY A 42 -9.52 -27.98 -12.42
CA GLY A 42 -10.19 -27.42 -13.60
C GLY A 42 -11.68 -27.15 -13.39
N ALA A 43 -12.13 -26.92 -12.16
CA ALA A 43 -13.53 -26.63 -11.87
C ALA A 43 -14.02 -25.40 -12.62
N ARG A 44 -15.23 -25.49 -13.21
CA ARG A 44 -15.81 -24.37 -13.99
C ARG A 44 -16.17 -23.18 -13.12
N SER A 45 -16.72 -23.42 -11.93
CA SER A 45 -17.06 -22.40 -10.95
C SER A 45 -16.19 -22.58 -9.72
N VAL A 46 -15.37 -21.59 -9.40
CA VAL A 46 -14.48 -21.56 -8.24
C VAL A 46 -14.77 -20.30 -7.46
N GLY A 47 -15.10 -20.45 -6.18
CA GLY A 47 -15.25 -19.30 -5.27
C GLY A 47 -13.90 -18.67 -4.96
N GLY A 48 -13.86 -17.33 -4.96
CA GLY A 48 -12.70 -16.59 -4.52
C GLY A 48 -12.54 -16.56 -3.00
N VAL A 49 -11.52 -15.83 -2.51
CA VAL A 49 -11.28 -15.67 -1.06
C VAL A 49 -11.05 -14.20 -0.74
N TYR A 50 -11.77 -13.70 0.26
CA TYR A 50 -11.63 -12.36 0.81
C TYR A 50 -11.07 -12.46 2.23
N LEU A 51 -9.79 -12.14 2.39
CA LEU A 51 -9.11 -12.14 3.69
C LEU A 51 -9.17 -10.74 4.30
N TRP A 52 -9.77 -10.61 5.48
CA TRP A 52 -9.82 -9.30 6.13
C TRP A 52 -9.40 -9.34 7.61
N GLY A 53 -9.00 -8.20 8.14
CA GLY A 53 -8.60 -8.06 9.53
C GLY A 53 -7.52 -7.00 9.71
N PRO A 54 -7.08 -6.75 10.95
CA PRO A 54 -6.06 -5.75 11.24
C PRO A 54 -4.77 -5.95 10.46
N VAL A 55 -4.01 -4.89 10.32
CA VAL A 55 -2.68 -4.94 9.71
C VAL A 55 -1.76 -5.85 10.54
N GLY A 56 -0.82 -6.55 9.89
CA GLY A 56 0.16 -7.40 10.56
C GLY A 56 -0.27 -8.85 10.81
N ARG A 57 -1.46 -9.23 10.37
CA ARG A 57 -2.00 -10.59 10.59
C ARG A 57 -1.57 -11.62 9.53
N GLY A 58 -0.64 -11.25 8.64
CA GLY A 58 -0.10 -12.18 7.64
C GLY A 58 -0.98 -12.40 6.41
N LYS A 59 -2.07 -11.62 6.22
CA LYS A 59 -3.00 -11.75 5.08
C LYS A 59 -2.27 -11.72 3.72
N THR A 60 -1.43 -10.72 3.52
CA THR A 60 -0.65 -10.55 2.28
C THR A 60 0.29 -11.72 2.05
N TRP A 61 0.99 -12.18 3.10
CA TRP A 61 1.86 -13.35 3.01
C TRP A 61 1.10 -14.61 2.61
N LEU A 62 -0.07 -14.87 3.20
CA LEU A 62 -0.94 -15.99 2.84
C LEU A 62 -1.39 -15.93 1.38
N MET A 63 -1.82 -14.75 0.91
CA MET A 63 -2.19 -14.54 -0.49
C MET A 63 -0.99 -14.73 -1.43
N ASP A 64 0.20 -14.28 -1.03
CA ASP A 64 1.41 -14.45 -1.84
C ASP A 64 1.82 -15.92 -1.95
N GLN A 65 1.70 -16.72 -0.87
CA GLN A 65 1.94 -18.16 -0.94
C GLN A 65 0.92 -18.87 -1.86
N PHE A 66 -0.36 -18.45 -1.79
CA PHE A 66 -1.38 -18.92 -2.71
C PHE A 66 -1.01 -18.57 -4.16
N TYR A 67 -0.69 -17.31 -4.45
CA TYR A 67 -0.33 -16.85 -5.79
C TYR A 67 0.88 -17.59 -6.36
N GLN A 68 1.94 -17.76 -5.55
CA GLN A 68 3.17 -18.44 -5.97
C GLN A 68 2.98 -19.94 -6.24
N SER A 69 1.98 -20.59 -5.62
CA SER A 69 1.68 -22.01 -5.83
C SER A 69 0.77 -22.28 -7.04
N LEU A 70 0.21 -21.22 -7.67
CA LEU A 70 -0.71 -21.38 -8.80
C LEU A 70 0.02 -21.88 -10.06
N ARG A 71 -0.66 -22.80 -10.79
CA ARG A 71 -0.24 -23.29 -12.10
C ARG A 71 -1.17 -22.82 -13.25
N VAL A 72 -2.14 -21.97 -12.91
CA VAL A 72 -3.06 -21.34 -13.86
C VAL A 72 -2.63 -19.90 -14.11
N PRO A 73 -2.98 -19.28 -15.26
CA PRO A 73 -2.68 -17.88 -15.50
C PRO A 73 -3.24 -17.01 -14.38
N ALA A 74 -2.39 -16.25 -13.73
CA ALA A 74 -2.75 -15.41 -12.60
C ALA A 74 -2.00 -14.08 -12.64
N ARG A 75 -2.62 -13.03 -12.07
CA ARG A 75 -2.01 -11.72 -11.89
C ARG A 75 -2.16 -11.31 -10.42
N ARG A 76 -1.06 -10.80 -9.85
CA ARG A 76 -1.06 -10.18 -8.52
C ARG A 76 -0.70 -8.71 -8.66
N GLN A 77 -1.49 -7.84 -8.04
CA GLN A 77 -1.23 -6.40 -8.05
C GLN A 77 -1.93 -5.71 -6.87
N HIS A 78 -1.48 -4.50 -6.54
CA HIS A 78 -2.19 -3.65 -5.60
C HIS A 78 -3.51 -3.16 -6.19
N PHE A 79 -4.53 -3.07 -5.34
CA PHE A 79 -5.88 -2.73 -5.79
C PHE A 79 -5.95 -1.34 -6.46
N HIS A 80 -5.23 -0.35 -5.95
CA HIS A 80 -5.23 0.99 -6.55
C HIS A 80 -4.57 1.03 -7.95
N HIS A 81 -3.53 0.21 -8.20
CA HIS A 81 -2.94 0.07 -9.55
C HIS A 81 -3.93 -0.57 -10.52
N PHE A 82 -4.68 -1.57 -10.04
CA PHE A 82 -5.76 -2.15 -10.84
C PHE A 82 -6.81 -1.11 -11.21
N MET A 83 -7.27 -0.29 -10.25
CA MET A 83 -8.24 0.76 -10.53
C MET A 83 -7.71 1.80 -11.50
N GLY A 84 -6.44 2.20 -11.38
CA GLY A 84 -5.78 3.07 -12.37
C GLY A 84 -5.83 2.51 -13.80
N TRP A 85 -5.54 1.22 -13.95
CA TRP A 85 -5.66 0.51 -15.22
C TRP A 85 -7.12 0.44 -15.71
N VAL A 86 -8.08 0.15 -14.82
CA VAL A 86 -9.52 0.11 -15.15
C VAL A 86 -10.00 1.45 -15.68
N HIS A 87 -9.64 2.57 -15.04
CA HIS A 87 -9.99 3.91 -15.50
C HIS A 87 -9.43 4.20 -16.88
N GLN A 88 -8.14 3.95 -17.08
CA GLN A 88 -7.48 4.16 -18.36
C GLN A 88 -8.12 3.31 -19.47
N ARG A 89 -8.37 2.05 -19.21
CA ARG A 89 -8.95 1.13 -20.19
C ARG A 89 -10.41 1.45 -20.48
N SER A 90 -11.20 1.78 -19.46
CA SER A 90 -12.60 2.20 -19.62
C SER A 90 -12.73 3.46 -20.50
N PHE A 91 -11.80 4.41 -20.37
CA PHE A 91 -11.73 5.58 -21.23
C PHE A 91 -11.48 5.19 -22.70
N GLN A 92 -10.57 4.26 -22.96
CA GLN A 92 -10.29 3.75 -24.31
C GLN A 92 -11.48 2.99 -24.92
N LEU A 93 -12.31 2.38 -24.08
CA LEU A 93 -13.50 1.62 -24.47
C LEU A 93 -14.79 2.47 -24.47
N SER A 94 -14.69 3.79 -24.35
CA SER A 94 -15.85 4.71 -24.21
C SER A 94 -16.84 4.69 -25.38
N GLY A 95 -16.45 4.14 -26.54
CA GLY A 95 -17.33 3.94 -27.69
C GLY A 95 -18.11 2.61 -27.73
N ILE A 96 -17.93 1.73 -26.72
CA ILE A 96 -18.55 0.41 -26.65
C ILE A 96 -19.79 0.45 -25.77
N ALA A 97 -20.84 -0.28 -26.11
CA ALA A 97 -22.11 -0.30 -25.38
C ALA A 97 -21.99 -0.76 -23.93
N ASP A 98 -21.04 -1.66 -23.60
CA ASP A 98 -20.75 -2.15 -22.25
C ASP A 98 -19.23 -2.23 -22.02
N PRO A 99 -18.58 -1.09 -21.69
CA PRO A 99 -17.13 -1.04 -21.55
C PRO A 99 -16.60 -1.95 -20.43
N LEU A 100 -17.31 -2.04 -19.29
CA LEU A 100 -16.88 -2.85 -18.16
C LEU A 100 -16.95 -4.35 -18.48
N ARG A 101 -17.95 -4.79 -19.24
CA ARG A 101 -18.02 -6.19 -19.70
C ARG A 101 -16.94 -6.49 -20.73
N ALA A 102 -16.65 -5.58 -21.64
CA ALA A 102 -15.56 -5.72 -22.60
C ALA A 102 -14.22 -5.85 -21.86
N LEU A 103 -13.96 -4.99 -20.87
CA LEU A 103 -12.78 -5.04 -20.02
C LEU A 103 -12.69 -6.36 -19.23
N ALA A 104 -13.79 -6.82 -18.62
CA ALA A 104 -13.82 -8.09 -17.89
C ALA A 104 -13.52 -9.29 -18.80
N LYS A 105 -13.99 -9.28 -20.05
CA LYS A 105 -13.67 -10.32 -21.05
C LYS A 105 -12.20 -10.29 -21.47
N GLU A 106 -11.64 -9.12 -21.69
CA GLU A 106 -10.20 -8.97 -21.96
C GLU A 106 -9.39 -9.56 -20.81
N LEU A 107 -9.72 -9.19 -19.57
CA LEU A 107 -9.05 -9.71 -18.37
C LEU A 107 -9.20 -11.23 -18.22
N ALA A 108 -10.41 -11.76 -18.41
CA ALA A 108 -10.69 -13.21 -18.34
C ALA A 108 -9.97 -14.03 -19.42
N ALA A 109 -9.63 -13.40 -20.55
CA ALA A 109 -8.83 -14.03 -21.59
C ALA A 109 -7.33 -14.12 -21.21
N GLU A 110 -6.85 -13.22 -20.36
CA GLU A 110 -5.46 -13.17 -19.92
C GLU A 110 -5.22 -13.98 -18.64
N VAL A 111 -6.14 -13.92 -17.67
CA VAL A 111 -5.97 -14.51 -16.34
C VAL A 111 -7.19 -15.28 -15.88
N ARG A 112 -6.94 -16.39 -15.18
CA ARG A 112 -7.97 -17.15 -14.46
C ARG A 112 -8.13 -16.63 -13.03
N VAL A 113 -7.05 -16.15 -12.43
CA VAL A 113 -7.02 -15.66 -11.03
C VAL A 113 -6.46 -14.25 -10.96
N LEU A 114 -7.12 -13.42 -10.18
CA LEU A 114 -6.69 -12.06 -9.90
C LEU A 114 -6.51 -11.89 -8.39
N CYS A 115 -5.29 -11.62 -7.97
CA CYS A 115 -4.96 -11.37 -6.57
C CYS A 115 -4.82 -9.87 -6.33
N PHE A 116 -5.63 -9.33 -5.42
CA PHE A 116 -5.57 -7.94 -5.00
C PHE A 116 -5.01 -7.81 -3.60
N ASP A 117 -3.95 -7.03 -3.46
CA ASP A 117 -3.49 -6.61 -2.14
C ASP A 117 -4.14 -5.28 -1.74
N GLU A 118 -4.50 -5.18 -0.46
CA GLU A 118 -5.07 -3.97 0.15
C GLU A 118 -6.31 -3.43 -0.57
N LEU A 119 -7.34 -4.27 -0.77
CA LEU A 119 -8.61 -3.80 -1.31
C LEU A 119 -9.23 -2.77 -0.37
N PHE A 120 -9.30 -1.54 -0.85
CA PHE A 120 -9.84 -0.39 -0.13
C PHE A 120 -10.46 0.60 -1.13
N VAL A 121 -11.64 1.11 -0.82
CA VAL A 121 -12.39 2.04 -1.68
C VAL A 121 -12.64 3.32 -0.92
N ASN A 122 -12.12 4.44 -1.41
CA ASN A 122 -12.27 5.77 -0.82
C ASN A 122 -12.79 6.82 -1.82
N ASP A 123 -12.78 6.51 -3.09
CA ASP A 123 -13.22 7.40 -4.17
C ASP A 123 -14.57 6.98 -4.73
N ILE A 124 -15.44 7.98 -5.03
CA ILE A 124 -16.76 7.74 -5.57
C ILE A 124 -16.72 7.15 -6.99
N GLY A 125 -15.72 7.53 -7.80
CA GLY A 125 -15.54 6.99 -9.15
C GLY A 125 -15.24 5.52 -9.12
N ASP A 126 -14.33 5.10 -8.23
CA ASP A 126 -14.01 3.70 -7.99
C ASP A 126 -15.23 2.93 -7.48
N ALA A 127 -15.97 3.47 -6.51
CA ALA A 127 -17.16 2.85 -5.94
C ALA A 127 -18.24 2.56 -7.01
N ILE A 128 -18.50 3.53 -7.90
CA ILE A 128 -19.48 3.39 -8.99
C ILE A 128 -19.05 2.31 -9.99
N ILE A 129 -17.77 2.31 -10.39
CA ILE A 129 -17.23 1.32 -11.32
C ILE A 129 -17.29 -0.07 -10.71
N LEU A 130 -16.82 -0.21 -9.48
CA LEU A 130 -16.78 -1.49 -8.76
C LEU A 130 -18.15 -2.08 -8.50
N GLY A 131 -19.18 -1.23 -8.32
CA GLY A 131 -20.56 -1.67 -8.15
C GLY A 131 -21.02 -2.64 -9.24
N ARG A 132 -20.42 -2.58 -10.43
CA ARG A 132 -20.70 -3.48 -11.54
C ARG A 132 -19.52 -4.37 -11.94
N LEU A 133 -18.31 -3.87 -11.82
CA LEU A 133 -17.11 -4.54 -12.34
C LEU A 133 -16.91 -5.92 -11.71
N PHE A 134 -17.06 -6.05 -10.39
CA PHE A 134 -16.94 -7.35 -9.72
C PHE A 134 -17.93 -8.37 -10.25
N GLN A 135 -19.19 -7.97 -10.42
CA GLN A 135 -20.19 -8.87 -10.95
C GLN A 135 -19.82 -9.37 -12.35
N VAL A 136 -19.44 -8.48 -13.27
CA VAL A 136 -19.09 -8.90 -14.63
C VAL A 136 -17.79 -9.72 -14.68
N MET A 137 -16.83 -9.47 -13.79
CA MET A 137 -15.64 -10.32 -13.67
C MET A 137 -15.98 -11.73 -13.20
N PHE A 138 -16.86 -11.87 -12.22
CA PHE A 138 -17.34 -13.19 -11.77
C PHE A 138 -18.14 -13.89 -12.85
N ASP A 139 -19.00 -13.18 -13.58
CA ASP A 139 -19.78 -13.73 -14.71
C ASP A 139 -18.87 -14.26 -15.84
N GLU A 140 -17.76 -13.58 -16.10
CA GLU A 140 -16.75 -14.02 -17.09
C GLU A 140 -15.77 -15.06 -16.51
N GLY A 141 -15.98 -15.48 -15.26
CA GLY A 141 -15.28 -16.61 -14.62
C GLY A 141 -13.91 -16.25 -14.01
N VAL A 142 -13.61 -14.98 -13.79
CA VAL A 142 -12.40 -14.58 -13.06
C VAL A 142 -12.55 -14.89 -11.58
N VAL A 143 -11.57 -15.60 -11.03
CA VAL A 143 -11.49 -15.87 -9.58
C VAL A 143 -10.71 -14.76 -8.90
N ILE A 144 -11.30 -14.15 -7.88
CA ILE A 144 -10.67 -13.06 -7.14
C ILE A 144 -10.23 -13.55 -5.76
N VAL A 145 -8.96 -13.30 -5.43
CA VAL A 145 -8.44 -13.46 -4.06
C VAL A 145 -7.92 -12.11 -3.60
N CYS A 146 -8.37 -11.62 -2.46
CA CYS A 146 -7.95 -10.30 -2.01
C CYS A 146 -7.73 -10.20 -0.52
N THR A 147 -6.92 -9.22 -0.12
CA THR A 147 -6.73 -8.82 1.26
C THR A 147 -7.36 -7.46 1.51
N SER A 148 -7.87 -7.24 2.72
CA SER A 148 -8.41 -5.94 3.17
C SER A 148 -8.21 -5.77 4.67
N ASN A 149 -8.27 -4.53 5.15
CA ASN A 149 -8.33 -4.24 6.57
C ASN A 149 -9.75 -4.16 7.10
N LEU A 150 -10.74 -4.15 6.21
CA LEU A 150 -12.17 -4.02 6.51
C LEU A 150 -12.95 -5.24 6.02
N PRO A 151 -14.02 -5.65 6.73
CA PRO A 151 -14.97 -6.62 6.18
C PRO A 151 -15.71 -6.01 4.98
N PRO A 152 -16.30 -6.83 4.09
CA PRO A 152 -17.00 -6.31 2.91
C PRO A 152 -18.10 -5.29 3.23
N ASP A 153 -18.79 -5.44 4.36
CA ASP A 153 -19.87 -4.53 4.76
C ASP A 153 -19.39 -3.14 5.16
N ASP A 154 -18.13 -3.01 5.60
CA ASP A 154 -17.55 -1.74 6.03
C ASP A 154 -16.75 -1.05 4.91
N LEU A 155 -16.62 -1.70 3.74
CA LEU A 155 -16.04 -1.06 2.57
C LEU A 155 -16.90 0.13 2.15
N TYR A 156 -16.27 1.30 2.00
CA TYR A 156 -16.92 2.54 1.58
C TYR A 156 -18.10 2.93 2.49
N ALA A 157 -18.04 2.65 3.83
CA ALA A 157 -19.13 2.82 4.77
C ALA A 157 -19.66 4.25 4.84
N ASP A 158 -18.77 5.23 4.89
CA ASP A 158 -19.08 6.67 4.96
C ASP A 158 -19.07 7.36 3.60
N GLY A 159 -19.01 6.57 2.51
CA GLY A 159 -18.90 7.08 1.16
C GLY A 159 -20.19 7.70 0.61
N PHE A 160 -20.02 8.77 -0.16
CA PHE A 160 -21.15 9.42 -0.85
C PHE A 160 -21.77 8.49 -1.90
N ASN A 161 -23.11 8.38 -1.94
CA ASN A 161 -23.84 7.45 -2.83
C ASN A 161 -23.43 5.97 -2.65
N ARG A 162 -23.24 5.51 -1.42
CA ARG A 162 -22.87 4.13 -1.07
C ARG A 162 -23.76 3.07 -1.75
N ASP A 163 -25.01 3.37 -2.03
CA ASP A 163 -25.95 2.47 -2.72
C ASP A 163 -25.40 1.99 -4.07
N ARG A 164 -24.57 2.80 -4.74
CA ARG A 164 -23.89 2.42 -5.99
C ARG A 164 -22.81 1.37 -5.80
N PHE A 165 -22.25 1.26 -4.60
CA PHE A 165 -21.25 0.26 -4.25
C PHE A 165 -21.85 -1.02 -3.64
N THR A 166 -23.06 -0.97 -3.09
CA THR A 166 -23.74 -2.13 -2.50
C THR A 166 -23.77 -3.37 -3.41
N PRO A 167 -23.94 -3.27 -4.73
CA PRO A 167 -23.86 -4.44 -5.62
C PRO A 167 -22.48 -5.12 -5.61
N ALA A 168 -21.38 -4.37 -5.45
CA ALA A 168 -20.05 -4.96 -5.30
C ALA A 168 -19.92 -5.79 -4.02
N ILE A 169 -20.44 -5.26 -2.89
CA ILE A 169 -20.47 -5.97 -1.61
C ILE A 169 -21.28 -7.27 -1.75
N ALA A 170 -22.44 -7.20 -2.39
CA ALA A 170 -23.27 -8.37 -2.64
C ALA A 170 -22.55 -9.41 -3.51
N ALA A 171 -21.88 -8.98 -4.57
CA ALA A 171 -21.10 -9.85 -5.45
C ALA A 171 -19.92 -10.51 -4.71
N ILE A 172 -19.18 -9.77 -3.89
CA ILE A 172 -18.11 -10.30 -3.03
C ILE A 172 -18.68 -11.41 -2.14
N LYS A 173 -19.77 -11.16 -1.41
CA LYS A 173 -20.38 -12.14 -0.50
C LYS A 173 -20.94 -13.38 -1.22
N ALA A 174 -21.42 -13.22 -2.44
CA ALA A 174 -21.98 -14.32 -3.23
C ALA A 174 -20.92 -15.21 -3.88
N HIS A 175 -19.78 -14.65 -4.26
CA HIS A 175 -18.76 -15.33 -5.06
C HIS A 175 -17.45 -15.61 -4.32
N MET A 176 -17.28 -15.10 -3.10
CA MET A 176 -16.05 -15.26 -2.34
C MET A 176 -16.32 -15.81 -0.93
N THR A 177 -15.39 -16.63 -0.45
CA THR A 177 -15.35 -17.01 0.97
C THR A 177 -14.72 -15.86 1.76
N VAL A 178 -15.50 -15.22 2.64
CA VAL A 178 -15.05 -14.13 3.49
C VAL A 178 -14.47 -14.71 4.77
N VAL A 179 -13.19 -14.45 5.04
CA VAL A 179 -12.47 -14.98 6.21
C VAL A 179 -11.86 -13.83 7.01
N ALA A 180 -12.18 -13.81 8.30
CA ALA A 180 -11.56 -12.90 9.26
C ALA A 180 -10.21 -13.45 9.72
N VAL A 181 -9.15 -12.66 9.60
CA VAL A 181 -7.80 -12.98 10.10
C VAL A 181 -7.53 -12.06 11.29
N ASN A 182 -8.22 -12.32 12.40
CA ASN A 182 -8.23 -11.48 13.62
C ASN A 182 -7.43 -12.10 14.77
N GLY A 183 -6.44 -12.95 14.49
CA GLY A 183 -5.59 -13.57 15.52
C GLY A 183 -5.04 -12.56 16.54
N ALA A 184 -4.72 -13.01 17.72
CA ALA A 184 -4.27 -12.14 18.83
C ALA A 184 -2.86 -11.58 18.60
N GLU A 185 -2.04 -12.21 17.76
CA GLU A 185 -0.64 -11.86 17.59
C GLU A 185 -0.35 -11.08 16.31
N ASP A 186 0.49 -10.06 16.43
CA ASP A 186 1.06 -9.36 15.27
C ASP A 186 2.27 -10.16 14.75
N HIS A 187 2.06 -10.93 13.69
CA HIS A 187 3.08 -11.80 13.09
C HIS A 187 4.30 -11.05 12.53
N ARG A 188 4.29 -9.73 12.51
CA ARG A 188 5.45 -8.89 12.21
C ARG A 188 6.43 -8.80 13.38
N LEU A 189 5.96 -9.14 14.60
CA LEU A 189 6.78 -9.13 15.81
C LEU A 189 7.63 -10.40 15.98
N HIS A 190 7.54 -11.38 15.04
CA HIS A 190 8.43 -12.53 15.09
C HIS A 190 9.84 -12.13 14.69
N PRO A 191 10.86 -12.58 15.47
CA PRO A 191 12.22 -12.14 15.35
C PRO A 191 12.90 -12.67 14.09
N GLY A 192 12.64 -12.01 12.96
CA GLY A 192 13.68 -11.87 11.96
C GLY A 192 14.70 -10.89 12.54
N THR A 193 15.98 -11.06 12.26
CA THR A 193 17.01 -10.10 12.64
C THR A 193 16.55 -8.72 12.22
N ILE A 194 16.43 -7.79 13.19
CA ILE A 194 16.01 -6.42 12.92
C ILE A 194 17.23 -5.68 12.41
N GLU A 195 17.14 -5.12 11.23
CA GLU A 195 18.09 -4.15 10.72
C GLU A 195 17.55 -2.75 11.03
N GLN A 196 18.27 -1.98 11.83
CA GLN A 196 17.81 -0.66 12.22
C GLN A 196 17.79 0.28 11.00
N ARG A 197 16.58 0.61 10.53
CA ARG A 197 16.34 1.55 9.42
C ARG A 197 15.54 2.78 9.84
N TYR A 198 15.17 2.88 11.11
CA TYR A 198 14.55 4.06 11.70
C TYR A 198 15.36 4.55 12.90
N PHE A 199 15.75 5.80 12.85
CA PHE A 199 16.60 6.47 13.85
C PHE A 199 15.84 7.67 14.41
N VAL A 200 15.87 7.84 15.72
CA VAL A 200 15.40 9.07 16.35
C VAL A 200 16.61 9.98 16.48
N ARG A 201 16.50 11.19 15.92
CA ARG A 201 17.58 12.17 15.94
C ARG A 201 17.95 12.51 17.39
N ALA A 202 19.19 12.27 17.75
CA ALA A 202 19.77 12.80 18.96
C ALA A 202 20.28 14.21 18.69
N ASP A 203 20.25 15.09 19.68
CA ASP A 203 20.75 16.47 19.57
C ASP A 203 22.28 16.57 19.30
N VAL A 204 22.95 15.46 19.15
CA VAL A 204 24.39 15.34 18.98
C VAL A 204 24.71 14.83 17.56
N LEU A 205 25.42 15.64 16.76
CA LEU A 205 26.04 15.23 15.50
C LEU A 205 27.20 14.22 15.74
N PRO A 206 27.45 13.25 14.82
CA PRO A 206 26.95 13.14 13.45
C PRO A 206 25.62 12.38 13.34
N SER A 207 24.89 12.57 12.19
CA SER A 207 23.68 11.83 11.85
C SER A 207 23.97 10.32 11.81
N ALA A 208 23.06 9.52 12.35
CA ALA A 208 23.16 8.05 12.24
C ALA A 208 23.18 7.59 10.79
N LEU A 209 22.56 8.34 9.89
CA LEU A 209 22.52 8.04 8.46
C LEU A 209 23.86 8.21 7.76
N GLU A 210 24.79 9.02 8.29
CA GLU A 210 26.13 9.15 7.72
C GLU A 210 26.91 7.82 7.75
N ALA A 211 26.86 7.12 8.87
CA ALA A 211 27.49 5.80 9.01
C ALA A 211 26.80 4.76 8.10
N VAL A 212 25.47 4.82 7.99
CA VAL A 212 24.69 3.95 7.09
C VAL A 212 25.07 4.21 5.63
N PHE A 213 25.12 5.48 5.20
CA PHE A 213 25.49 5.86 3.84
C PHE A 213 26.89 5.33 3.49
N LYS A 214 27.88 5.60 4.34
CA LYS A 214 29.26 5.12 4.16
C LYS A 214 29.36 3.60 4.07
N SER A 215 28.55 2.88 4.84
CA SER A 215 28.50 1.43 4.79
C SER A 215 27.88 0.89 3.49
N LEU A 216 26.80 1.53 3.01
CA LEU A 216 26.11 1.11 1.80
C LEU A 216 26.85 1.50 0.53
N ALA A 217 27.54 2.66 0.51
CA ALA A 217 28.26 3.21 -0.63
C ALA A 217 29.78 2.96 -0.55
N ALA A 218 30.25 2.00 0.24
CA ALA A 218 31.67 1.83 0.62
C ALA A 218 32.66 1.80 -0.55
N ASP A 219 32.25 1.30 -1.72
CA ASP A 219 33.08 1.15 -2.91
C ASP A 219 32.68 2.09 -4.08
N GLU A 220 31.75 3.04 -3.81
CA GLU A 220 31.20 3.93 -4.82
C GLU A 220 31.72 5.35 -4.64
N THR A 221 31.83 6.08 -5.75
CA THR A 221 32.11 7.52 -5.69
C THR A 221 30.83 8.27 -5.31
N ASP A 222 30.90 9.12 -4.34
CA ASP A 222 29.80 9.93 -3.85
C ASP A 222 29.93 11.41 -4.22
N SER A 223 28.81 12.11 -4.28
CA SER A 223 28.71 13.52 -4.62
C SER A 223 27.59 14.20 -3.82
N GLU A 224 27.79 15.48 -3.54
CA GLU A 224 26.76 16.38 -2.97
C GLU A 224 26.03 17.18 -4.07
N GLU A 225 26.32 16.92 -5.34
CA GLU A 225 25.68 17.62 -6.46
C GLU A 225 24.20 17.19 -6.60
N PRO A 226 23.31 18.16 -6.91
CA PRO A 226 21.91 17.86 -7.12
C PRO A 226 21.66 16.81 -8.21
N VAL A 227 20.69 15.94 -7.97
CA VAL A 227 20.38 14.83 -8.86
C VAL A 227 19.16 15.17 -9.73
N ALA A 228 19.25 14.87 -11.02
CA ALA A 228 18.11 14.98 -11.93
C ALA A 228 17.10 13.84 -11.69
N VAL A 229 15.81 14.19 -11.52
CA VAL A 229 14.68 13.29 -11.38
C VAL A 229 13.60 13.71 -12.37
N GLY A 230 13.48 12.99 -13.49
CA GLY A 230 12.60 13.40 -14.59
C GLY A 230 12.97 14.78 -15.12
N HIS A 231 12.05 15.74 -14.99
CA HIS A 231 12.26 17.14 -15.38
C HIS A 231 12.66 18.05 -14.21
N ARG A 232 12.94 17.51 -13.05
CA ARG A 232 13.20 18.22 -11.80
C ARG A 232 14.61 17.96 -11.31
N THR A 233 15.05 18.81 -10.39
CA THR A 233 16.33 18.64 -9.70
C THR A 233 16.06 18.44 -8.21
N LEU A 234 16.63 17.40 -7.63
CA LEU A 234 16.57 17.06 -6.22
C LEU A 234 17.88 17.45 -5.56
N ASN A 235 17.82 18.33 -4.56
CA ASN A 235 18.96 18.59 -3.69
C ASN A 235 19.21 17.37 -2.80
N VAL A 236 20.43 16.96 -2.70
CA VAL A 236 20.83 15.79 -1.92
C VAL A 236 21.80 16.20 -0.80
N VAL A 237 21.83 15.42 0.27
CA VAL A 237 22.91 15.50 1.25
C VAL A 237 24.14 14.80 0.66
N GLN A 238 23.92 13.62 0.07
CA GLN A 238 24.94 12.82 -0.58
C GLN A 238 24.29 11.81 -1.54
N ALA A 239 24.87 11.54 -2.67
CA ALA A 239 24.41 10.52 -3.60
C ALA A 239 25.60 9.77 -4.18
N SER A 240 25.48 8.46 -4.29
CA SER A 240 26.39 7.60 -5.03
C SER A 240 25.69 7.01 -6.26
N GLU A 241 26.30 6.03 -6.92
CA GLU A 241 25.68 5.34 -8.05
C GLU A 241 24.39 4.63 -7.62
N SER A 242 24.37 4.02 -6.43
CA SER A 242 23.29 3.16 -5.98
C SER A 242 22.58 3.61 -4.68
N VAL A 243 23.09 4.61 -3.98
CA VAL A 243 22.53 5.08 -2.70
C VAL A 243 22.22 6.57 -2.77
N LEU A 244 21.02 6.94 -2.33
CA LEU A 244 20.56 8.33 -2.25
C LEU A 244 20.36 8.75 -0.81
N TRP A 245 20.89 9.91 -0.43
CA TRP A 245 20.58 10.56 0.85
C TRP A 245 20.09 11.99 0.65
N CYS A 246 18.86 12.26 1.06
CA CYS A 246 18.24 13.59 0.98
C CYS A 246 17.55 13.97 2.30
N ARG A 247 17.19 15.26 2.42
CA ARG A 247 16.39 15.76 3.54
C ARG A 247 14.91 15.65 3.22
N TYR A 248 14.10 15.55 4.25
CA TYR A 248 12.63 15.58 4.13
C TYR A 248 12.15 16.85 3.40
N SER A 249 12.72 18.01 3.72
CA SER A 249 12.39 19.30 3.09
C SER A 249 12.68 19.33 1.59
N ASP A 250 13.73 18.64 1.14
CA ASP A 250 14.13 18.61 -0.26
C ASP A 250 13.30 17.65 -1.10
N LEU A 251 12.76 16.58 -0.49
CA LEU A 251 12.02 15.55 -1.20
C LEU A 251 10.49 15.61 -0.96
N CYS A 252 10.06 15.78 0.28
CA CYS A 252 8.64 15.74 0.63
C CYS A 252 7.96 17.11 0.66
N GLU A 253 8.68 18.20 0.93
CA GLU A 253 8.11 19.55 0.90
C GLU A 253 8.20 20.21 -0.49
N GLN A 254 8.99 19.65 -1.39
CA GLN A 254 9.02 20.06 -2.80
C GLN A 254 7.95 19.35 -3.63
N PRO A 255 7.53 19.90 -4.78
CA PRO A 255 6.40 19.38 -5.56
C PRO A 255 6.77 18.14 -6.39
N PHE A 256 7.37 17.12 -5.77
CA PHE A 256 7.56 15.81 -6.38
C PHE A 256 6.25 15.01 -6.40
N ALA A 257 6.10 14.13 -7.38
CA ALA A 257 4.93 13.28 -7.59
C ALA A 257 5.32 11.79 -7.49
N ALA A 258 4.33 10.90 -7.45
CA ALA A 258 4.56 9.46 -7.39
C ALA A 258 5.48 8.94 -8.50
N MET A 259 5.38 9.46 -9.72
CA MET A 259 6.28 9.10 -10.83
C MET A 259 7.74 9.42 -10.56
N ASP A 260 8.02 10.50 -9.81
CA ASP A 260 9.38 10.87 -9.44
C ASP A 260 9.94 9.88 -8.40
N PHE A 261 9.11 9.44 -7.43
CA PHE A 261 9.50 8.41 -6.45
C PHE A 261 9.74 7.05 -7.11
N ILE A 262 8.93 6.69 -8.12
CA ILE A 262 9.17 5.52 -8.97
C ILE A 262 10.55 5.59 -9.60
N ALA A 263 10.88 6.72 -10.24
CA ALA A 263 12.17 6.91 -10.90
C ALA A 263 13.36 6.83 -9.91
N LEU A 264 13.18 7.34 -8.68
CA LEU A 264 14.20 7.21 -7.63
C LEU A 264 14.36 5.74 -7.19
N CYS A 265 13.27 5.03 -6.96
CA CYS A 265 13.32 3.62 -6.58
C CYS A 265 13.84 2.70 -7.70
N ASP A 266 13.68 3.07 -8.97
CA ASP A 266 14.26 2.32 -10.11
C ASP A 266 15.77 2.56 -10.23
N ARG A 267 16.26 3.71 -9.77
CA ARG A 267 17.68 4.09 -9.88
C ARG A 267 18.51 3.67 -8.69
N TYR A 268 17.96 3.81 -7.47
CA TYR A 268 18.72 3.62 -6.23
C TYR A 268 18.30 2.33 -5.52
N ARG A 269 19.28 1.57 -5.06
CA ARG A 269 19.04 0.36 -4.26
C ARG A 269 18.72 0.65 -2.78
N ALA A 270 19.02 1.86 -2.30
CA ALA A 270 18.68 2.31 -0.96
C ALA A 270 18.45 3.84 -0.94
N ILE A 271 17.49 4.29 -0.15
CA ILE A 271 17.17 5.71 0.03
C ILE A 271 17.28 6.03 1.51
N LEU A 272 17.99 7.13 1.84
CA LEU A 272 18.14 7.68 3.18
C LEU A 272 17.39 9.01 3.24
N LEU A 273 16.52 9.18 4.22
CA LEU A 273 15.73 10.38 4.42
C LEU A 273 15.98 10.94 5.82
N SER A 274 16.68 12.08 5.89
CA SER A 274 17.00 12.76 7.14
C SER A 274 16.03 13.90 7.45
N GLU A 275 16.06 14.37 8.70
CA GLU A 275 15.34 15.54 9.18
C GLU A 275 13.81 15.44 9.03
N VAL A 276 13.25 14.22 9.17
CA VAL A 276 11.80 14.06 9.17
C VAL A 276 11.23 14.67 10.45
N PRO A 277 10.37 15.71 10.34
CA PRO A 277 9.78 16.34 11.51
C PRO A 277 8.69 15.48 12.14
N ASN A 278 8.13 15.92 13.27
CA ASN A 278 6.84 15.40 13.70
C ASN A 278 5.79 15.82 12.66
N LEU A 279 5.20 14.84 12.01
CA LEU A 279 4.25 15.03 10.91
C LEU A 279 2.81 15.27 11.40
N SER A 280 2.57 15.11 12.72
CA SER A 280 1.26 15.38 13.34
C SER A 280 0.85 16.83 13.15
N ALA A 281 -0.43 17.05 12.92
CA ALA A 281 -0.96 18.35 12.57
C ALA A 281 -0.71 19.40 13.64
N GLN A 282 0.02 20.45 13.32
CA GLN A 282 -0.20 21.74 13.98
C GLN A 282 -1.51 22.31 13.42
N LYS A 283 -2.52 22.46 14.28
CA LYS A 283 -3.86 22.95 13.91
C LYS A 283 -3.74 24.28 13.14
N ARG A 284 -4.11 24.26 11.88
CA ARG A 284 -4.32 25.48 11.09
C ARG A 284 -5.76 25.92 11.31
N GLU A 285 -5.97 27.15 11.79
CA GLU A 285 -7.32 27.71 11.82
C GLU A 285 -7.89 27.72 10.40
N GLY A 286 -8.97 26.96 10.20
CA GLY A 286 -9.68 26.90 8.92
C GLY A 286 -10.22 28.29 8.56
N ARG A 287 -9.79 28.85 7.44
CA ARG A 287 -10.28 30.12 6.91
C ARG A 287 -11.11 29.87 5.67
N ILE A 288 -12.33 30.41 5.63
CA ILE A 288 -13.21 30.36 4.47
C ILE A 288 -12.97 31.62 3.63
N ALA A 289 -12.82 31.45 2.31
CA ALA A 289 -12.87 32.58 1.40
C ALA A 289 -14.35 33.00 1.22
N ARG A 290 -14.71 34.19 1.66
CA ARG A 290 -15.97 34.84 1.29
C ARG A 290 -15.73 35.68 0.05
N GLY A 291 -16.35 35.30 -1.05
CA GLY A 291 -16.36 36.13 -2.27
C GLY A 291 -17.28 37.34 -2.05
N THR A 292 -16.73 38.53 -2.22
CA THR A 292 -17.49 39.75 -2.46
C THR A 292 -17.16 40.21 -3.88
N GLU A 293 -18.05 40.97 -4.53
CA GLU A 293 -17.85 41.43 -5.91
C GLU A 293 -16.53 42.18 -6.15
N ASP A 294 -15.89 42.65 -5.06
CA ASP A 294 -14.65 43.44 -5.10
C ASP A 294 -13.40 42.75 -4.55
N GLY A 295 -13.46 41.44 -4.18
CA GLY A 295 -12.31 40.70 -3.67
C GLY A 295 -12.66 39.54 -2.72
N ALA A 296 -11.71 38.63 -2.52
CA ALA A 296 -11.87 37.51 -1.60
C ALA A 296 -11.33 37.87 -0.19
N GLU A 297 -12.20 38.06 0.78
CA GLU A 297 -11.84 38.23 2.18
C GLU A 297 -11.74 36.87 2.89
N ARG A 298 -10.64 36.61 3.58
CA ARG A 298 -10.46 35.37 4.37
C ARG A 298 -11.01 35.59 5.78
N VAL A 299 -12.11 34.93 6.10
CA VAL A 299 -12.76 34.95 7.41
C VAL A 299 -12.69 33.61 8.12
N VAL A 300 -12.72 33.65 9.46
CA VAL A 300 -12.76 32.45 10.30
C VAL A 300 -14.06 31.68 10.07
N ALA A 301 -14.00 30.35 10.07
CA ALA A 301 -15.09 29.44 9.64
C ALA A 301 -16.36 29.48 10.54
N GLY A 302 -16.38 30.18 11.68
CA GLY A 302 -17.48 30.15 12.65
C GLY A 302 -17.72 28.76 13.21
N ASP A 303 -19.01 28.37 13.39
CA ASP A 303 -19.41 27.07 13.97
C ASP A 303 -19.34 25.89 12.97
N ARG A 304 -18.70 26.02 11.80
CA ARG A 304 -18.53 24.94 10.86
C ARG A 304 -17.29 24.12 11.21
N GLU A 305 -17.48 22.83 11.47
CA GLU A 305 -16.38 21.86 11.55
C GLU A 305 -15.72 21.74 10.17
N LEU A 306 -14.62 22.43 9.97
CA LEU A 306 -13.77 22.23 8.78
C LEU A 306 -12.77 21.11 9.05
N PRO A 307 -12.40 20.33 8.01
CA PRO A 307 -11.35 19.34 8.16
C PRO A 307 -10.09 20.00 8.73
N GLN A 308 -9.46 19.37 9.71
CA GLN A 308 -8.22 19.84 10.32
C GLN A 308 -7.08 19.70 9.31
N LEU A 309 -6.89 20.72 8.47
CA LEU A 309 -5.78 20.78 7.52
C LEU A 309 -4.51 21.21 8.25
N SER A 310 -3.42 20.50 8.06
CA SER A 310 -2.09 20.87 8.53
C SER A 310 -1.30 21.64 7.47
N VAL A 311 -0.33 22.44 7.92
CA VAL A 311 0.66 23.07 7.02
C VAL A 311 1.48 22.01 6.29
N HIS A 312 1.62 20.83 6.88
CA HIS A 312 2.44 19.72 6.39
C HIS A 312 1.69 18.67 5.57
N ASP A 313 0.36 18.78 5.40
CA ASP A 313 -0.44 17.72 4.76
C ASP A 313 0.08 17.30 3.38
N ASP A 314 0.55 18.25 2.58
CA ASP A 314 1.11 17.92 1.26
C ASP A 314 2.46 17.18 1.37
N GLY A 315 3.30 17.55 2.33
CA GLY A 315 4.53 16.84 2.65
C GLY A 315 4.25 15.44 3.17
N VAL A 316 3.25 15.29 4.04
CA VAL A 316 2.81 13.99 4.57
C VAL A 316 2.29 13.07 3.46
N ARG A 317 1.50 13.58 2.51
CA ARG A 317 1.03 12.80 1.36
C ARG A 317 2.19 12.31 0.49
N ARG A 318 3.20 13.15 0.27
CA ARG A 318 4.40 12.75 -0.48
C ARG A 318 5.25 11.74 0.30
N PHE A 319 5.35 11.90 1.62
CA PHE A 319 6.02 10.91 2.46
C PHE A 319 5.32 9.55 2.42
N ILE A 320 3.98 9.51 2.49
CA ILE A 320 3.19 8.30 2.31
C ILE A 320 3.51 7.66 0.94
N ALA A 321 3.47 8.45 -0.14
CA ALA A 321 3.75 7.97 -1.49
C ALA A 321 5.19 7.43 -1.63
N LEU A 322 6.18 8.12 -1.05
CA LEU A 322 7.57 7.64 -1.04
C LEU A 322 7.71 6.29 -0.33
N VAL A 323 7.12 6.16 0.88
CA VAL A 323 7.16 4.90 1.63
C VAL A 323 6.45 3.78 0.86
N ASP A 324 5.32 4.10 0.21
CA ASP A 324 4.57 3.15 -0.60
C ASP A 324 5.43 2.64 -1.78
N GLU A 325 6.07 3.51 -2.53
CA GLU A 325 6.92 3.11 -3.67
C GLU A 325 8.18 2.34 -3.23
N CYS A 326 8.84 2.79 -2.17
CA CYS A 326 9.99 2.08 -1.60
C CYS A 326 9.60 0.66 -1.16
N TYR A 327 8.46 0.52 -0.50
CA TYR A 327 7.95 -0.76 -0.03
C TYR A 327 7.61 -1.71 -1.18
N ASP A 328 6.87 -1.22 -2.17
CA ASP A 328 6.38 -2.03 -3.29
C ASP A 328 7.53 -2.50 -4.20
N ARG A 329 8.60 -1.70 -4.32
CA ARG A 329 9.80 -2.00 -5.12
C ARG A 329 10.92 -2.65 -4.34
N LYS A 330 10.70 -2.94 -3.04
CA LYS A 330 11.69 -3.55 -2.15
C LYS A 330 12.97 -2.75 -1.99
N VAL A 331 12.88 -1.43 -2.13
CA VAL A 331 13.99 -0.50 -1.87
C VAL A 331 13.98 -0.13 -0.39
N PRO A 332 15.00 -0.49 0.41
CA PRO A 332 15.07 -0.13 1.81
C PRO A 332 15.14 1.39 2.00
N LEU A 333 14.25 1.91 2.85
CA LEU A 333 14.19 3.31 3.24
C LEU A 333 14.72 3.46 4.68
N TYR A 334 15.81 4.20 4.82
CA TYR A 334 16.39 4.56 6.12
C TYR A 334 15.90 5.95 6.51
N VAL A 335 15.27 6.07 7.65
CA VAL A 335 14.61 7.30 8.12
C VAL A 335 15.27 7.80 9.40
N GLU A 336 15.67 9.07 9.42
CA GLU A 336 16.03 9.78 10.64
C GLU A 336 14.97 10.85 10.93
N ALA A 337 14.26 10.72 12.04
CA ALA A 337 13.15 11.57 12.41
C ALA A 337 13.35 12.23 13.79
N SER A 338 12.64 13.32 14.04
CA SER A 338 12.67 14.04 15.31
C SER A 338 11.96 13.32 16.45
N VAL A 339 11.12 12.31 16.15
CA VAL A 339 10.28 11.59 17.11
C VAL A 339 10.34 10.08 16.85
N PRO A 340 10.00 9.24 17.85
CA PRO A 340 9.80 7.81 17.63
C PRO A 340 8.76 7.52 16.54
N MET A 341 8.87 6.39 15.88
CA MET A 341 8.02 6.00 14.75
C MET A 341 6.51 6.06 15.10
N GLU A 342 6.14 5.64 16.30
CA GLU A 342 4.77 5.65 16.79
C GLU A 342 4.20 7.06 16.99
N ALA A 343 5.08 8.04 17.21
CA ALA A 343 4.72 9.43 17.41
C ALA A 343 4.84 10.28 16.14
N LEU A 344 5.20 9.66 14.99
CA LEU A 344 5.48 10.36 13.75
C LEU A 344 4.23 11.07 13.19
N TYR A 345 3.05 10.45 13.33
CA TYR A 345 1.77 11.05 12.95
C TYR A 345 0.66 10.49 13.86
N THR A 346 0.23 11.26 14.83
CA THR A 346 -0.77 10.84 15.84
C THR A 346 -2.11 11.54 15.69
N GLU A 347 -2.15 12.71 15.04
CA GLU A 347 -3.35 13.50 14.82
C GLU A 347 -3.32 14.16 13.43
N GLY A 348 -4.46 14.13 12.72
CA GLY A 348 -4.64 14.83 11.46
C GLY A 348 -5.54 14.10 10.45
N TYR A 349 -5.83 14.76 9.35
CA TYR A 349 -6.71 14.27 8.29
C TYR A 349 -6.21 12.97 7.62
N LEU A 350 -4.90 12.72 7.65
CA LEU A 350 -4.25 11.57 7.01
C LEU A 350 -3.98 10.41 7.98
N GLU A 351 -4.60 10.39 9.18
CA GLU A 351 -4.38 9.35 10.18
C GLU A 351 -4.61 7.94 9.62
N PHE A 352 -5.68 7.74 8.89
CA PHE A 352 -6.01 6.43 8.32
C PHE A 352 -4.99 5.96 7.27
N PRO A 353 -4.65 6.73 6.21
CA PRO A 353 -3.59 6.36 5.28
C PRO A 353 -2.24 6.16 5.98
N PHE A 354 -1.93 6.98 6.98
CA PHE A 354 -0.64 6.93 7.68
C PHE A 354 -0.45 5.66 8.52
N ARG A 355 -1.52 5.03 9.01
CA ARG A 355 -1.45 3.72 9.70
C ARG A 355 -0.81 2.65 8.80
N ARG A 356 -1.12 2.66 7.50
CA ARG A 356 -0.50 1.77 6.51
C ARG A 356 1.00 2.08 6.37
N THR A 357 1.34 3.35 6.30
CA THR A 357 2.72 3.82 6.20
C THR A 357 3.56 3.37 7.39
N LEU A 358 3.04 3.50 8.62
CA LEU A 358 3.71 2.97 9.83
C LEU A 358 3.93 1.46 9.76
N SER A 359 2.95 0.73 9.26
CA SER A 359 3.06 -0.72 9.08
C SER A 359 4.19 -1.08 8.12
N ARG A 360 4.28 -0.39 6.97
CA ARG A 360 5.32 -0.59 5.97
C ARG A 360 6.70 -0.23 6.48
N LEU A 361 6.82 0.89 7.20
CA LEU A 361 8.07 1.28 7.86
C LEU A 361 8.56 0.24 8.87
N ARG A 362 7.65 -0.37 9.64
CA ARG A 362 8.00 -1.47 10.56
C ARG A 362 8.48 -2.71 9.83
N GLU A 363 7.81 -3.08 8.74
CA GLU A 363 8.20 -4.25 7.94
C GLU A 363 9.53 -4.02 7.22
N MET A 364 9.80 -2.81 6.75
CA MET A 364 11.09 -2.44 6.17
C MET A 364 12.26 -2.59 7.15
N GLN A 365 12.04 -2.62 8.48
CA GLN A 365 13.09 -2.87 9.46
C GLN A 365 13.46 -4.35 9.60
N LEU A 366 12.77 -5.25 8.94
CA LEU A 366 13.14 -6.65 8.94
C LEU A 366 14.27 -6.89 7.92
N GLN A 367 15.32 -7.60 8.34
CA GLN A 367 16.46 -7.94 7.48
C GLN A 367 16.00 -8.58 6.15
N ARG A 368 15.02 -9.48 6.21
CA ARG A 368 14.42 -10.13 5.04
C ARG A 368 13.84 -9.18 3.98
N PHE A 369 13.58 -7.92 4.34
CA PHE A 369 12.99 -6.96 3.40
C PHE A 369 13.92 -6.63 2.22
N ALA A 370 15.22 -6.60 2.45
CA ALA A 370 16.23 -6.32 1.44
C ALA A 370 16.74 -7.59 0.71
N GLU A 371 16.40 -8.78 1.23
CA GLU A 371 16.85 -10.09 0.69
C GLU A 371 15.82 -10.72 -0.26
N ALA A 372 14.69 -10.04 -0.55
CA ALA A 372 13.55 -10.58 -1.31
C ALA A 372 13.63 -10.31 -2.81
#